data_8eeaef7693ebb5a336e76c62ffdfdc2a
#
_entry.id   8eeaef7693ebb5a336e76c62ffdfdc2a
#
_cell.length_a   1.000
_cell.length_b   1.000
_cell.length_c   1.000
_cell.angle_alpha   90.00
_cell.angle_beta   90.00
_cell.angle_gamma   90.00
#
_symmetry.space_group_name_H-M   'P 1'
#
loop_
_entity.id
_entity.type
_entity.pdbx_description
1 polymer ?
#
loop_
_entity_poly.entity_id
_entity_poly.type
_entity_poly.pdbx_seq_one_letter_code
_entity_poly.pdbx_strand_id
1 'polypeptide(L)'
;NLTVQNNPYGQLYYNSIMDLYASWGVDFIKIDDLSRPFYTDEIHMIRKAIDQTGRPMVLSLSPGKTQLQYAGECLGNANMWRMMDDLWDNWEGVDAVFKEADAWSAYYQKGNYADCDILPLGQIAMTNADQGYASADKGRWTRLTEPEQRTVMTLWGICHSPLFFGGEMTRNDAFTLSLLNNADYHRMHKRGTNAQQAVNDEATGHTVWTSG
;
A
#
# COMPACT_ATOMS: atom_id res chain seq x y z
N ASN A 1 -12.25 -13.19 -14.87
CA ASN A 1 -12.52 -13.07 -13.44
C ASN A 1 -13.96 -13.47 -13.18
N LEU A 2 -14.18 -14.28 -12.16
CA LEU A 2 -15.52 -14.63 -11.68
C LEU A 2 -15.91 -13.57 -10.64
N THR A 3 -16.88 -12.71 -11.00
CA THR A 3 -17.44 -11.75 -10.06
C THR A 3 -18.57 -12.38 -9.27
N VAL A 4 -18.64 -12.09 -7.98
CA VAL A 4 -19.77 -12.49 -7.14
C VAL A 4 -20.91 -11.52 -7.36
N GLN A 5 -22.08 -12.04 -7.76
CA GLN A 5 -23.23 -11.19 -8.04
C GLN A 5 -23.73 -10.49 -6.77
N ASN A 6 -24.08 -9.21 -6.90
CA ASN A 6 -24.70 -8.45 -5.81
C ASN A 6 -26.16 -8.89 -5.61
N ASN A 7 -26.33 -9.97 -4.84
CA ASN A 7 -27.61 -10.53 -4.46
C ASN A 7 -27.48 -11.21 -3.07
N PRO A 8 -28.59 -11.69 -2.47
CA PRO A 8 -28.53 -12.33 -1.16
C PRO A 8 -27.56 -13.52 -1.07
N TYR A 9 -27.41 -14.30 -2.14
CA TYR A 9 -26.49 -15.45 -2.15
C TYR A 9 -25.03 -14.99 -2.20
N GLY A 10 -24.72 -13.94 -2.98
CA GLY A 10 -23.38 -13.33 -2.99
C GLY A 10 -23.00 -12.78 -1.62
N GLN A 11 -23.94 -12.13 -0.95
CA GLN A 11 -23.72 -11.65 0.43
C GLN A 11 -23.46 -12.83 1.39
N LEU A 12 -24.24 -13.90 1.32
CA LEU A 12 -24.04 -15.08 2.16
C LEU A 12 -22.69 -15.76 1.89
N TYR A 13 -22.23 -15.75 0.64
CA TYR A 13 -20.90 -16.24 0.28
C TYR A 13 -19.79 -15.46 1.01
N TYR A 14 -19.80 -14.12 0.91
CA TYR A 14 -18.81 -13.31 1.63
C TYR A 14 -18.94 -13.41 3.15
N ASN A 15 -20.17 -13.50 3.67
CA ASN A 15 -20.39 -13.71 5.10
C ASN A 15 -19.70 -14.99 5.58
N SER A 16 -19.86 -16.09 4.86
CA SER A 16 -19.24 -17.36 5.24
C SER A 16 -17.71 -17.32 5.25
N ILE A 17 -17.10 -16.57 4.32
CA ILE A 17 -15.65 -16.40 4.27
C ILE A 17 -15.17 -15.54 5.45
N MET A 18 -15.84 -14.41 5.72
CA MET A 18 -15.44 -13.51 6.79
C MET A 18 -15.66 -14.11 8.18
N ASP A 19 -16.73 -14.88 8.37
CA ASP A 19 -16.96 -15.66 9.59
C ASP A 19 -15.84 -16.68 9.83
N LEU A 20 -15.39 -17.37 8.76
CA LEU A 20 -14.26 -18.30 8.84
C LEU A 20 -12.97 -17.58 9.24
N TYR A 21 -12.65 -16.44 8.59
CA TYR A 21 -11.46 -15.66 8.91
C TYR A 21 -11.52 -15.06 10.32
N ALA A 22 -12.70 -14.61 10.75
CA ALA A 22 -12.90 -14.14 12.12
C ALA A 22 -12.66 -15.28 13.13
N SER A 23 -13.13 -16.51 12.83
CA SER A 23 -12.90 -17.68 13.68
C SER A 23 -11.42 -18.08 13.81
N TRP A 24 -10.62 -17.78 12.79
CA TRP A 24 -9.16 -17.99 12.79
C TRP A 24 -8.41 -16.85 13.49
N GLY A 25 -9.07 -15.78 13.86
CA GLY A 25 -8.44 -14.62 14.49
C GLY A 25 -7.70 -13.71 13.51
N VAL A 26 -8.08 -13.72 12.24
CA VAL A 26 -7.49 -12.83 11.21
C VAL A 26 -7.78 -11.37 11.54
N ASP A 27 -6.77 -10.50 11.46
CA ASP A 27 -6.88 -9.05 11.74
C ASP A 27 -6.77 -8.19 10.49
N PHE A 28 -6.21 -8.72 9.40
CA PHE A 28 -5.94 -7.99 8.16
C PHE A 28 -6.25 -8.85 6.95
N ILE A 29 -7.03 -8.30 6.02
CA ILE A 29 -7.39 -8.95 4.76
C ILE A 29 -7.01 -8.04 3.62
N LYS A 30 -6.19 -8.54 2.70
CA LYS A 30 -5.89 -7.89 1.42
C LYS A 30 -6.58 -8.66 0.32
N ILE A 31 -7.42 -7.98 -0.44
CA ILE A 31 -8.20 -8.57 -1.54
C ILE A 31 -7.69 -8.03 -2.86
N ASP A 32 -7.40 -8.96 -3.73
CA ASP A 32 -6.81 -8.70 -5.04
C ASP A 32 -7.88 -8.44 -6.10
N ASP A 33 -7.48 -7.76 -7.20
CA ASP A 33 -8.29 -7.53 -8.40
C ASP A 33 -9.62 -6.77 -8.20
N LEU A 34 -9.71 -5.88 -7.21
CA LEU A 34 -10.91 -5.07 -6.97
C LEU A 34 -10.84 -3.62 -7.48
N SER A 35 -9.71 -3.21 -8.07
CA SER A 35 -9.49 -1.80 -8.45
C SER A 35 -9.63 -1.50 -9.95
N ARG A 36 -9.57 -2.53 -10.80
CA ARG A 36 -9.69 -2.37 -12.28
C ARG A 36 -10.44 -3.52 -12.96
N PRO A 37 -11.72 -3.31 -13.30
CA PRO A 37 -12.55 -2.18 -12.91
C PRO A 37 -12.73 -2.10 -11.40
N PHE A 38 -13.19 -0.96 -10.88
CA PHE A 38 -13.47 -0.82 -9.47
C PHE A 38 -14.80 -1.52 -9.13
N TYR A 39 -14.74 -2.59 -8.36
CA TYR A 39 -15.87 -3.47 -8.06
C TYR A 39 -16.61 -3.01 -6.80
N THR A 40 -17.31 -1.87 -6.90
CA THR A 40 -18.04 -1.25 -5.77
C THR A 40 -18.96 -2.23 -5.03
N ASP A 41 -19.77 -2.99 -5.76
CA ASP A 41 -20.73 -3.95 -5.18
C ASP A 41 -20.03 -5.03 -4.36
N GLU A 42 -18.93 -5.57 -4.86
CA GLU A 42 -18.16 -6.59 -4.13
C GLU A 42 -17.50 -6.01 -2.89
N ILE A 43 -16.94 -4.80 -2.99
CA ILE A 43 -16.33 -4.10 -1.86
C ILE A 43 -17.37 -3.88 -0.76
N HIS A 44 -18.58 -3.45 -1.11
CA HIS A 44 -19.69 -3.26 -0.16
C HIS A 44 -20.10 -4.58 0.51
N MET A 45 -20.24 -5.66 -0.26
CA MET A 45 -20.59 -6.97 0.31
C MET A 45 -19.51 -7.50 1.26
N ILE A 46 -18.24 -7.30 0.90
CA ILE A 46 -17.10 -7.70 1.73
C ILE A 46 -17.05 -6.86 3.02
N ARG A 47 -17.17 -5.54 2.93
CA ARG A 47 -17.19 -4.66 4.10
C ARG A 47 -18.32 -5.04 5.06
N LYS A 48 -19.52 -5.21 4.53
CA LYS A 48 -20.68 -5.66 5.31
C LYS A 48 -20.46 -7.03 5.96
N ALA A 49 -19.83 -7.97 5.23
CA ALA A 49 -19.50 -9.28 5.76
C ALA A 49 -18.49 -9.21 6.92
N ILE A 50 -17.47 -8.31 6.83
CA ILE A 50 -16.52 -8.08 7.91
C ILE A 50 -17.25 -7.51 9.13
N ASP A 51 -18.07 -6.48 8.93
CA ASP A 51 -18.75 -5.78 10.03
C ASP A 51 -19.70 -6.69 10.81
N GLN A 52 -20.41 -7.59 10.11
CA GLN A 52 -21.32 -8.52 10.79
C GLN A 52 -20.62 -9.56 11.67
N THR A 53 -19.33 -9.88 11.43
CA THR A 53 -18.60 -10.81 12.30
C THR A 53 -18.40 -10.26 13.70
N GLY A 54 -18.52 -8.95 13.89
CA GLY A 54 -18.22 -8.25 15.14
C GLY A 54 -16.72 -8.18 15.47
N ARG A 55 -15.84 -8.78 14.63
CA ARG A 55 -14.39 -8.71 14.78
C ARG A 55 -13.83 -7.52 13.98
N PRO A 56 -13.02 -6.64 14.58
CA PRO A 56 -12.34 -5.60 13.82
C PRO A 56 -11.28 -6.22 12.91
N MET A 57 -11.51 -6.16 11.60
CA MET A 57 -10.56 -6.61 10.58
C MET A 57 -10.28 -5.46 9.61
N VAL A 58 -9.01 -5.21 9.33
CA VAL A 58 -8.56 -4.23 8.34
C VAL A 58 -8.84 -4.79 6.94
N LEU A 59 -9.48 -3.97 6.11
CA LEU A 59 -9.69 -4.28 4.70
C LEU A 59 -8.75 -3.45 3.83
N SER A 60 -7.91 -4.13 3.06
CA SER A 60 -7.01 -3.57 2.04
C SER A 60 -7.46 -3.97 0.64
N LEU A 61 -7.58 -3.01 -0.25
CA LEU A 61 -7.93 -3.21 -1.66
C LEU A 61 -6.66 -3.20 -2.53
N SER A 62 -6.49 -4.24 -3.36
CA SER A 62 -5.32 -4.46 -4.22
C SER A 62 -5.69 -5.37 -5.40
N PRO A 63 -4.81 -5.57 -6.39
CA PRO A 63 -3.83 -4.63 -6.88
C PRO A 63 -4.42 -3.65 -7.87
N GLY A 64 -3.51 -2.83 -8.37
CA GLY A 64 -3.79 -1.86 -9.41
C GLY A 64 -4.15 -0.51 -8.83
N LYS A 65 -3.85 0.49 -9.59
CA LYS A 65 -4.11 1.87 -9.25
C LYS A 65 -5.61 2.12 -9.07
N THR A 66 -6.02 2.47 -7.87
CA THR A 66 -7.36 2.97 -7.61
C THR A 66 -7.50 4.37 -8.20
N GLN A 67 -8.54 4.58 -8.99
CA GLN A 67 -8.81 5.89 -9.59
C GLN A 67 -9.37 6.85 -8.53
N LEU A 68 -8.90 8.10 -8.54
CA LEU A 68 -9.24 9.11 -7.54
C LEU A 68 -10.76 9.36 -7.40
N GLN A 69 -11.52 9.17 -8.48
CA GLN A 69 -13.00 9.30 -8.45
C GLN A 69 -13.68 8.34 -7.47
N TYR A 70 -13.01 7.25 -7.06
CA TYR A 70 -13.50 6.28 -6.08
C TYR A 70 -13.01 6.56 -4.65
N ALA A 71 -12.39 7.72 -4.40
CA ALA A 71 -11.88 8.07 -3.08
C ALA A 71 -12.97 7.98 -1.98
N GLY A 72 -14.17 8.46 -2.26
CA GLY A 72 -15.31 8.36 -1.33
C GLY A 72 -15.68 6.90 -1.01
N GLU A 73 -15.66 6.02 -1.99
CA GLU A 73 -15.92 4.58 -1.79
C GLU A 73 -14.83 3.93 -0.95
N CYS A 74 -13.57 4.26 -1.20
CA CYS A 74 -12.45 3.78 -0.40
C CYS A 74 -12.56 4.24 1.06
N LEU A 75 -12.81 5.53 1.28
CA LEU A 75 -12.95 6.09 2.62
C LEU A 75 -14.12 5.48 3.41
N GLY A 76 -15.21 5.15 2.73
CA GLY A 76 -16.41 4.57 3.36
C GLY A 76 -16.29 3.07 3.66
N ASN A 77 -15.49 2.32 2.91
CA ASN A 77 -15.56 0.86 2.92
C ASN A 77 -14.22 0.16 3.21
N ALA A 78 -13.08 0.82 2.99
CA ALA A 78 -11.76 0.22 3.17
C ALA A 78 -10.91 0.99 4.18
N ASN A 79 -9.93 0.31 4.75
CA ASN A 79 -8.93 0.93 5.62
C ASN A 79 -7.64 1.24 4.85
N MET A 80 -7.43 0.59 3.72
CA MET A 80 -6.25 0.74 2.89
C MET A 80 -6.59 0.42 1.43
N TRP A 81 -5.97 1.11 0.49
CA TRP A 81 -6.12 0.83 -0.94
C TRP A 81 -4.89 1.25 -1.71
N ARG A 82 -4.58 0.54 -2.77
CA ARG A 82 -3.46 0.86 -3.65
C ARG A 82 -3.75 2.12 -4.45
N MET A 83 -2.94 3.14 -4.32
CA MET A 83 -3.01 4.34 -5.15
C MET A 83 -2.14 4.24 -6.41
N MET A 84 -1.31 3.22 -6.49
CA MET A 84 -0.40 2.93 -7.59
C MET A 84 -0.56 1.50 -8.09
N ASP A 85 -0.11 1.24 -9.30
CA ASP A 85 0.22 -0.10 -9.76
C ASP A 85 1.40 -0.68 -8.98
N ASP A 86 1.76 -1.93 -9.25
CA ASP A 86 2.84 -2.59 -8.53
C ASP A 86 4.15 -1.81 -8.65
N LEU A 87 4.71 -1.47 -7.50
CA LEU A 87 5.98 -0.78 -7.43
C LEU A 87 7.13 -1.77 -7.41
N TRP A 88 8.06 -1.54 -8.30
CA TRP A 88 9.34 -2.25 -8.34
C TRP A 88 10.51 -1.30 -8.07
N ASP A 89 11.68 -1.86 -7.87
CA ASP A 89 12.90 -1.15 -7.54
C ASP A 89 13.52 -0.46 -8.78
N ASN A 90 12.78 0.46 -9.38
CA ASN A 90 13.22 1.35 -10.44
C ASN A 90 12.77 2.78 -10.15
N TRP A 91 13.59 3.74 -10.58
CA TRP A 91 13.32 5.15 -10.27
C TRP A 91 12.05 5.69 -10.95
N GLU A 92 11.75 5.23 -12.15
CA GLU A 92 10.54 5.66 -12.88
C GLU A 92 9.27 5.36 -12.08
N GLY A 93 9.18 4.17 -11.48
CA GLY A 93 8.07 3.81 -10.60
C GLY A 93 8.01 4.69 -9.35
N VAL A 94 9.16 4.97 -8.73
CA VAL A 94 9.24 5.83 -7.54
C VAL A 94 8.83 7.28 -7.88
N ASP A 95 9.32 7.82 -8.99
CA ASP A 95 8.99 9.17 -9.45
C ASP A 95 7.48 9.33 -9.68
N ALA A 96 6.84 8.33 -10.28
CA ALA A 96 5.40 8.33 -10.51
C ALA A 96 4.58 8.39 -9.19
N VAL A 97 5.11 7.87 -8.08
CA VAL A 97 4.44 7.93 -6.76
C VAL A 97 4.25 9.36 -6.28
N PHE A 98 5.18 10.26 -6.56
CA PHE A 98 5.06 11.66 -6.11
C PHE A 98 3.77 12.33 -6.58
N LYS A 99 3.42 12.15 -7.86
CA LYS A 99 2.21 12.71 -8.45
C LYS A 99 0.94 12.09 -7.83
N GLU A 100 0.93 10.78 -7.65
CA GLU A 100 -0.23 10.11 -7.08
C GLU A 100 -0.38 10.44 -5.59
N ALA A 101 0.71 10.50 -4.85
CA ALA A 101 0.70 10.88 -3.44
C ALA A 101 0.13 12.28 -3.24
N ASP A 102 0.47 13.24 -4.11
CA ASP A 102 -0.11 14.58 -4.08
C ASP A 102 -1.61 14.55 -4.33
N ALA A 103 -2.08 13.85 -5.36
CA ALA A 103 -3.49 13.74 -5.69
C ALA A 103 -4.30 13.10 -4.54
N TRP A 104 -3.74 12.12 -3.85
CA TRP A 104 -4.41 11.44 -2.73
C TRP A 104 -4.25 12.16 -1.38
N SER A 105 -3.36 13.15 -1.27
CA SER A 105 -3.08 13.83 0.01
C SER A 105 -4.32 14.44 0.68
N ALA A 106 -5.26 14.95 -0.12
CA ALA A 106 -6.52 15.52 0.37
C ALA A 106 -7.48 14.50 0.99
N TYR A 107 -7.25 13.20 0.79
CA TYR A 107 -8.12 12.12 1.27
C TYR A 107 -7.51 11.35 2.44
N TYR A 108 -6.35 11.76 2.93
CA TYR A 108 -5.75 11.13 4.10
C TYR A 108 -6.57 11.41 5.36
N GLN A 109 -6.91 10.36 6.05
CA GLN A 109 -7.48 10.44 7.40
C GLN A 109 -7.06 9.22 8.23
N LYS A 110 -7.04 9.38 9.55
CA LYS A 110 -6.65 8.30 10.45
C LYS A 110 -7.58 7.09 10.30
N GLY A 111 -6.99 5.94 9.99
CA GLY A 111 -7.71 4.68 9.80
C GLY A 111 -8.01 4.35 8.32
N ASN A 112 -7.70 5.28 7.42
CA ASN A 112 -7.86 5.10 5.98
C ASN A 112 -6.59 5.59 5.26
N TYR A 113 -5.92 4.71 4.54
CA TYR A 113 -4.59 4.97 4.01
C TYR A 113 -4.50 4.65 2.53
N ALA A 114 -4.11 5.64 1.73
CA ALA A 114 -3.66 5.41 0.38
C ALA A 114 -2.27 4.75 0.42
N ASP A 115 -2.16 3.58 -0.20
CA ASP A 115 -0.98 2.72 -0.14
C ASP A 115 -0.09 2.94 -1.36
N CYS A 116 1.15 3.35 -1.12
CA CYS A 116 2.19 3.48 -2.13
C CYS A 116 2.81 2.15 -2.56
N ASP A 117 2.32 1.02 -2.06
CA ASP A 117 2.85 -0.32 -2.23
C ASP A 117 4.03 -0.66 -1.32
N ILE A 118 4.66 -1.79 -1.59
CA ILE A 118 5.79 -2.30 -0.80
C ILE A 118 6.99 -1.36 -0.86
N LEU A 119 7.84 -1.48 0.15
CA LEU A 119 9.18 -0.87 0.19
C LEU A 119 10.18 -1.83 -0.46
N PRO A 120 10.59 -1.63 -1.73
CA PRO A 120 11.48 -2.56 -2.43
C PRO A 120 12.95 -2.31 -2.05
N LEU A 121 13.26 -2.47 -0.76
CA LEU A 121 14.56 -2.16 -0.15
C LEU A 121 15.27 -3.44 0.28
N GLY A 122 16.59 -3.37 0.45
CA GLY A 122 17.40 -4.48 0.91
C GLY A 122 17.52 -5.61 -0.12
N GLN A 123 17.59 -6.85 0.37
CA GLN A 123 17.62 -8.03 -0.50
C GLN A 123 16.20 -8.46 -0.86
N ILE A 124 15.87 -8.46 -2.16
CA ILE A 124 14.54 -8.72 -2.70
C ILE A 124 14.55 -9.87 -3.70
N ALA A 125 13.40 -10.18 -4.27
CA ALA A 125 13.25 -11.20 -5.34
C ALA A 125 13.76 -12.60 -4.92
N MET A 126 13.50 -13.01 -3.68
CA MET A 126 13.97 -14.30 -3.16
C MET A 126 13.29 -15.51 -3.79
N THR A 127 12.07 -15.35 -4.27
CA THR A 127 11.23 -16.47 -4.72
C THR A 127 10.78 -16.39 -6.18
N ASN A 128 11.05 -15.29 -6.88
CA ASN A 128 10.53 -15.06 -8.23
C ASN A 128 11.67 -14.98 -9.27
N ALA A 129 12.21 -16.14 -9.64
CA ALA A 129 13.26 -16.25 -10.65
C ALA A 129 12.74 -16.01 -12.08
N ASP A 130 11.44 -16.23 -12.34
CA ASP A 130 10.87 -16.26 -13.69
C ASP A 130 10.74 -14.89 -14.36
N GLN A 131 10.89 -13.81 -13.59
CA GLN A 131 10.79 -12.44 -14.12
C GLN A 131 12.15 -11.75 -14.30
N GLY A 132 13.20 -12.52 -14.60
CA GLY A 132 14.55 -11.98 -14.82
C GLY A 132 15.27 -11.60 -13.52
N TYR A 133 14.81 -12.10 -12.40
CA TYR A 133 15.43 -11.94 -11.09
C TYR A 133 16.49 -13.02 -10.84
N ALA A 134 17.33 -12.81 -9.84
CA ALA A 134 18.28 -13.82 -9.41
C ALA A 134 17.57 -15.11 -8.94
N SER A 135 18.31 -16.21 -8.87
CA SER A 135 17.75 -17.50 -8.46
C SER A 135 16.99 -17.42 -7.12
N ALA A 136 15.95 -18.23 -7.00
CA ALA A 136 15.01 -18.24 -5.86
C ALA A 136 15.68 -18.33 -4.48
N ASP A 137 16.84 -18.96 -4.39
CA ASP A 137 17.58 -19.15 -3.12
C ASP A 137 18.57 -18.03 -2.79
N LYS A 138 18.80 -17.09 -3.70
CA LYS A 138 19.78 -16.01 -3.50
C LYS A 138 19.18 -14.62 -3.53
N GLY A 139 18.07 -14.43 -4.22
CA GLY A 139 17.51 -13.11 -4.44
C GLY A 139 18.52 -12.17 -5.13
N ARG A 140 18.27 -10.90 -5.01
CA ARG A 140 19.18 -9.83 -5.39
C ARG A 140 18.98 -8.61 -4.49
N TRP A 141 19.97 -7.74 -4.42
CA TRP A 141 19.79 -6.44 -3.79
C TRP A 141 18.91 -5.54 -4.65
N THR A 142 18.21 -4.61 -4.00
CA THR A 142 17.45 -3.55 -4.68
C THR A 142 18.35 -2.82 -5.68
N ARG A 143 17.79 -2.43 -6.82
CA ARG A 143 18.49 -1.62 -7.84
C ARG A 143 18.48 -0.14 -7.51
N LEU A 144 17.65 0.29 -6.55
CA LEU A 144 17.63 1.66 -6.10
C LEU A 144 18.97 1.99 -5.40
N THR A 145 19.54 3.11 -5.79
CA THR A 145 20.71 3.68 -5.11
C THR A 145 20.37 4.09 -3.68
N GLU A 146 21.35 4.25 -2.81
CA GLU A 146 21.10 4.72 -1.45
C GLU A 146 20.29 6.04 -1.38
N PRO A 147 20.59 7.09 -2.20
CA PRO A 147 19.76 8.28 -2.25
C PRO A 147 18.30 7.99 -2.64
N GLU A 148 18.06 7.15 -3.62
CA GLU A 148 16.71 6.78 -4.06
C GLU A 148 15.96 6.02 -2.96
N GLN A 149 16.62 5.08 -2.26
CA GLN A 149 16.03 4.39 -1.12
C GLN A 149 15.66 5.36 0.02
N ARG A 150 16.48 6.38 0.29
CA ARG A 150 16.14 7.44 1.25
C ARG A 150 14.92 8.23 0.79
N THR A 151 14.83 8.51 -0.51
CA THR A 151 13.67 9.20 -1.09
C THR A 151 12.39 8.38 -0.94
N VAL A 152 12.43 7.09 -1.26
CA VAL A 152 11.30 6.18 -1.03
C VAL A 152 10.85 6.22 0.42
N MET A 153 11.75 6.02 1.37
CA MET A 153 11.41 6.07 2.79
C MET A 153 10.80 7.41 3.20
N THR A 154 11.38 8.51 2.73
CA THR A 154 10.89 9.86 3.07
C THR A 154 9.49 10.09 2.52
N LEU A 155 9.23 9.69 1.28
CA LEU A 155 7.92 9.86 0.65
C LEU A 155 6.85 9.01 1.36
N TRP A 156 7.11 7.71 1.61
CA TRP A 156 6.20 6.86 2.38
C TRP A 156 5.93 7.43 3.77
N GLY A 157 6.96 7.96 4.41
CA GLY A 157 6.85 8.56 5.74
C GLY A 157 5.94 9.78 5.76
N ILE A 158 6.15 10.72 4.84
CA ILE A 158 5.40 11.96 4.83
C ILE A 158 3.97 11.78 4.32
N CYS A 159 3.75 10.87 3.36
CA CYS A 159 2.42 10.52 2.85
C CYS A 159 1.63 9.60 3.80
N HIS A 160 2.21 9.15 4.90
CA HIS A 160 1.62 8.17 5.81
C HIS A 160 1.21 6.86 5.13
N SER A 161 1.89 6.48 4.04
CA SER A 161 1.67 5.18 3.43
C SER A 161 2.01 4.06 4.40
N PRO A 162 1.20 3.00 4.49
CA PRO A 162 1.55 1.83 5.30
C PRO A 162 2.93 1.27 4.91
N LEU A 163 3.69 0.84 5.90
CA LEU A 163 5.07 0.36 5.70
C LEU A 163 5.07 -1.16 5.54
N PHE A 164 5.07 -1.62 4.31
CA PHE A 164 5.23 -3.03 3.96
C PHE A 164 6.62 -3.26 3.40
N PHE A 165 7.51 -3.84 4.21
CA PHE A 165 8.85 -4.14 3.78
C PHE A 165 8.87 -5.31 2.79
N GLY A 166 9.35 -5.08 1.57
CA GLY A 166 9.40 -6.06 0.50
C GLY A 166 10.71 -6.87 0.43
N GLY A 167 11.65 -6.60 1.32
CA GLY A 167 12.93 -7.29 1.37
C GLY A 167 12.97 -8.50 2.30
N GLU A 168 14.04 -9.28 2.22
CA GLU A 168 14.30 -10.41 3.10
C GLU A 168 14.73 -9.92 4.49
N MET A 169 13.88 -10.10 5.48
CA MET A 169 14.07 -9.50 6.82
C MET A 169 15.28 -10.05 7.57
N THR A 170 15.73 -11.27 7.26
CA THR A 170 16.87 -11.91 7.93
C THR A 170 18.22 -11.55 7.34
N ARG A 171 18.25 -10.82 6.22
CA ARG A 171 19.44 -10.54 5.42
C ARG A 171 19.66 -9.05 5.13
N ASN A 172 19.17 -8.18 6.00
CA ASN A 172 19.36 -6.75 5.84
C ASN A 172 20.80 -6.32 6.15
N ASP A 173 21.35 -5.45 5.31
CA ASP A 173 22.62 -4.77 5.57
C ASP A 173 22.45 -3.61 6.57
N ALA A 174 23.58 -3.04 6.96
CA ALA A 174 23.60 -1.92 7.91
C ALA A 174 22.85 -0.68 7.38
N PHE A 175 22.89 -0.43 6.05
CA PHE A 175 22.22 0.70 5.45
C PHE A 175 20.69 0.51 5.50
N THR A 176 20.19 -0.64 5.05
CA THR A 176 18.75 -0.97 5.11
C THR A 176 18.23 -0.89 6.55
N LEU A 177 18.98 -1.46 7.51
CA LEU A 177 18.63 -1.37 8.93
C LEU A 177 18.60 0.07 9.44
N SER A 178 19.51 0.93 8.96
CA SER A 178 19.53 2.35 9.34
C SER A 178 18.27 3.11 8.86
N LEU A 179 17.71 2.72 7.74
CA LEU A 179 16.43 3.26 7.24
C LEU A 179 15.26 2.76 8.08
N LEU A 180 15.16 1.44 8.26
CA LEU A 180 14.05 0.79 8.95
C LEU A 180 13.99 1.11 10.46
N ASN A 181 15.12 1.35 11.11
CA ASN A 181 15.20 1.63 12.54
C ASN A 181 15.28 3.12 12.88
N ASN A 182 15.05 4.02 11.93
CA ASN A 182 15.15 5.47 12.16
C ASN A 182 13.99 5.97 13.03
N ALA A 183 14.28 6.32 14.28
CA ALA A 183 13.28 6.76 15.25
C ALA A 183 12.60 8.09 14.84
N ASP A 184 13.34 9.01 14.21
CA ASP A 184 12.79 10.30 13.76
C ASP A 184 11.83 10.09 12.58
N TYR A 185 12.19 9.20 11.67
CA TYR A 185 11.31 8.76 10.59
C TYR A 185 9.99 8.18 11.13
N HIS A 186 10.06 7.23 12.08
CA HIS A 186 8.86 6.63 12.66
C HIS A 186 8.01 7.65 13.42
N ARG A 187 8.64 8.65 14.04
CA ARG A 187 7.92 9.74 14.71
C ARG A 187 7.15 10.59 13.70
N MET A 188 7.79 10.97 12.58
CA MET A 188 7.14 11.70 11.48
C MET A 188 5.98 10.89 10.91
N HIS A 189 6.20 9.63 10.53
CA HIS A 189 5.19 8.75 9.97
C HIS A 189 3.97 8.56 10.88
N LYS A 190 4.17 8.45 12.21
CA LYS A 190 3.09 8.21 13.17
C LYS A 190 2.33 9.47 13.60
N ARG A 191 2.97 10.63 13.57
CA ARG A 191 2.44 11.86 14.19
C ARG A 191 2.18 12.99 13.20
N GLY A 192 2.76 12.93 12.01
CA GLY A 192 2.53 13.92 10.97
C GLY A 192 1.05 14.01 10.60
N THR A 193 0.64 15.17 10.20
CA THR A 193 -0.74 15.47 9.76
C THR A 193 -0.70 16.39 8.55
N ASN A 194 -1.76 16.40 7.76
CA ASN A 194 -1.91 17.33 6.63
C ASN A 194 -0.71 17.34 5.68
N ALA A 195 -0.20 16.15 5.34
CA ALA A 195 0.87 16.03 4.36
C ALA A 195 0.42 16.54 3.00
N GLN A 196 1.21 17.41 2.38
CA GLN A 196 0.91 17.98 1.07
C GLN A 196 2.19 18.36 0.32
N GLN A 197 2.13 18.31 -0.99
CA GLN A 197 3.19 18.80 -1.86
C GLN A 197 3.10 20.33 -1.94
N ALA A 198 4.06 21.02 -1.32
CA ALA A 198 4.10 22.48 -1.29
C ALA A 198 4.72 23.08 -2.55
N VAL A 199 5.68 22.37 -3.18
CA VAL A 199 6.34 22.75 -4.42
C VAL A 199 6.53 21.54 -5.30
N ASN A 200 6.25 21.71 -6.57
CA ASN A 200 6.66 20.78 -7.62
C ASN A 200 7.24 21.59 -8.80
N ASP A 201 8.55 21.62 -8.91
CA ASP A 201 9.26 22.28 -10.01
C ASP A 201 9.74 21.22 -11.00
N GLU A 202 8.94 20.97 -12.03
CA GLU A 202 9.25 20.00 -13.08
C GLU A 202 10.51 20.38 -13.88
N ALA A 203 10.87 21.65 -13.95
CA ALA A 203 12.04 22.11 -14.71
C ALA A 203 13.35 21.74 -14.01
N THR A 204 13.36 21.73 -12.69
CA THR A 204 14.55 21.38 -11.89
C THR A 204 14.45 20.00 -11.24
N GLY A 205 13.28 19.37 -11.29
CA GLY A 205 13.00 18.10 -10.60
C GLY A 205 12.90 18.23 -9.08
N HIS A 206 12.71 19.44 -8.56
CA HIS A 206 12.61 19.67 -7.12
C HIS A 206 11.17 19.56 -6.64
N THR A 207 10.94 18.70 -5.66
CA THR A 207 9.68 18.57 -4.95
C THR A 207 9.85 18.86 -3.47
N VAL A 208 8.98 19.68 -2.89
CA VAL A 208 8.97 19.99 -1.45
C VAL A 208 7.64 19.53 -0.86
N TRP A 209 7.71 18.74 0.18
CA TRP A 209 6.56 18.29 0.94
C TRP A 209 6.58 18.88 2.35
N THR A 210 5.40 19.15 2.88
CA THR A 210 5.22 19.62 4.26
C THR A 210 4.20 18.76 4.99
N SER A 211 4.40 18.62 6.30
CA SER A 211 3.48 17.94 7.22
C SER A 211 3.51 18.69 8.55
N GLY A 212 2.36 18.80 9.23
CA GLY A 212 2.22 19.39 10.57
C GLY A 212 2.49 18.40 11.68
#